data_1367862db5e9d0142d7267750b39190b
#
_entry.id   1367862db5e9d0142d7267750b39190b
#
_cell.length_a   1.000
_cell.length_b   1.000
_cell.length_c   1.000
_cell.angle_alpha   90.00
_cell.angle_beta   90.00
_cell.angle_gamma   90.00
#
_symmetry.space_group_name_H-M   'P 1'
#
loop_
_entity.id
_entity.type
_entity.pdbx_description
1 polymer ?
#
loop_
_entity_poly.entity_id
_entity_poly.type
_entity_poly.pdbx_seq_one_letter_code
_entity_poly.pdbx_strand_id
1 'polypeptide(L)'
;RNSQHDYDYIIIGSGFGGSVAALRLAEKGYRVLVLEKGKWFSEKDYPKRNWNLKRWLWMPLLRFFGFFKISFFRHVTILSGVGVGGGSLVYANTLPLPKKEFFTAKSWAHLADWEKELTGHYQTARQMLGTVPNPELQTGDVALQKLAKNLGKENEFEPTQVAVFFGEPDKTVPDPYFGGKGPDRAGCNFCGGCMTGCRIGAKNTL
;
A
#
# COMPACT_ATOMS: atom_id res chain seq x y z
N ARG A 1 -21.41 23.57 -30.21
CA ARG A 1 -21.24 23.88 -28.75
C ARG A 1 -19.95 23.18 -28.33
N ASN A 2 -18.84 23.93 -28.26
CA ASN A 2 -17.61 23.44 -27.66
C ASN A 2 -17.84 23.38 -26.14
N SER A 3 -18.29 22.26 -25.64
CA SER A 3 -18.28 22.01 -24.21
C SER A 3 -16.83 21.76 -23.79
N GLN A 4 -16.11 22.81 -23.47
CA GLN A 4 -14.78 22.68 -22.93
C GLN A 4 -14.95 22.23 -21.48
N HIS A 5 -14.79 20.92 -21.23
CA HIS A 5 -14.79 20.39 -19.87
C HIS A 5 -13.50 20.81 -19.18
N ASP A 6 -13.58 21.12 -17.87
CA ASP A 6 -12.40 21.49 -17.07
C ASP A 6 -11.44 20.31 -16.88
N TYR A 7 -11.95 19.08 -16.94
CA TYR A 7 -11.20 17.83 -16.78
C TYR A 7 -11.56 16.84 -17.89
N ASP A 8 -10.55 16.06 -18.30
CA ASP A 8 -10.72 15.01 -19.31
C ASP A 8 -11.17 13.70 -18.65
N TYR A 9 -10.76 13.46 -17.39
CA TYR A 9 -11.13 12.29 -16.60
C TYR A 9 -11.46 12.65 -15.16
N ILE A 10 -12.46 11.96 -14.60
CA ILE A 10 -12.79 12.01 -13.16
C ILE A 10 -12.60 10.62 -12.59
N ILE A 11 -11.75 10.50 -11.56
CA ILE A 11 -11.46 9.24 -10.87
C ILE A 11 -12.10 9.30 -9.48
N ILE A 12 -12.90 8.29 -9.15
CA ILE A 12 -13.57 8.18 -7.85
C ILE A 12 -12.77 7.26 -6.94
N GLY A 13 -12.12 7.85 -5.94
CA GLY A 13 -11.25 7.17 -4.99
C GLY A 13 -9.78 7.18 -5.39
N SER A 14 -8.91 7.45 -4.41
CA SER A 14 -7.46 7.55 -4.55
C SER A 14 -6.71 6.32 -3.98
N GLY A 15 -7.38 5.16 -3.92
CA GLY A 15 -6.74 3.89 -3.56
C GLY A 15 -5.83 3.35 -4.67
N PHE A 16 -5.35 2.12 -4.55
CA PHE A 16 -4.38 1.52 -5.48
C PHE A 16 -4.73 1.71 -6.97
N GLY A 17 -5.94 1.35 -7.38
CA GLY A 17 -6.35 1.50 -8.78
C GLY A 17 -6.50 2.96 -9.21
N GLY A 18 -7.12 3.79 -8.38
CA GLY A 18 -7.36 5.20 -8.69
C GLY A 18 -6.08 6.00 -8.80
N SER A 19 -5.13 5.81 -7.89
CA SER A 19 -3.84 6.50 -7.91
C SER A 19 -2.99 6.12 -9.13
N VAL A 20 -2.93 4.83 -9.48
CA VAL A 20 -2.22 4.38 -10.67
C VAL A 20 -2.88 4.91 -11.95
N ALA A 21 -4.21 4.88 -12.03
CA ALA A 21 -4.95 5.43 -13.18
C ALA A 21 -4.71 6.94 -13.32
N ALA A 22 -4.76 7.69 -12.19
CA ALA A 22 -4.50 9.13 -12.18
C ALA A 22 -3.10 9.45 -12.71
N LEU A 23 -2.08 8.76 -12.21
CA LEU A 23 -0.70 8.94 -12.64
C LEU A 23 -0.54 8.66 -14.14
N ARG A 24 -1.02 7.50 -14.61
CA ARG A 24 -0.85 7.10 -16.02
C ARG A 24 -1.61 7.99 -17.00
N LEU A 25 -2.75 8.53 -16.60
CA LEU A 25 -3.48 9.50 -17.41
C LEU A 25 -2.78 10.86 -17.42
N ALA A 26 -2.29 11.32 -16.25
CA ALA A 26 -1.56 12.58 -16.16
C ALA A 26 -0.24 12.56 -16.96
N GLU A 27 0.51 11.44 -16.93
CA GLU A 27 1.70 11.23 -17.76
C GLU A 27 1.43 11.33 -19.27
N LYS A 28 0.21 11.01 -19.70
CA LYS A 28 -0.24 11.15 -21.09
C LYS A 28 -0.75 12.56 -21.42
N GLY A 29 -0.70 13.49 -20.46
CA GLY A 29 -1.09 14.89 -20.64
C GLY A 29 -2.58 15.16 -20.41
N TYR A 30 -3.36 14.20 -19.92
CA TYR A 30 -4.77 14.43 -19.59
C TYR A 30 -4.93 15.21 -18.28
N ARG A 31 -5.96 16.06 -18.23
CA ARG A 31 -6.38 16.76 -17.00
C ARG A 31 -7.25 15.83 -16.19
N VAL A 32 -6.77 15.43 -15.03
CA VAL A 32 -7.41 14.42 -14.18
C VAL A 32 -7.90 15.04 -12.88
N LEU A 33 -9.15 14.82 -12.51
CA LEU A 33 -9.71 15.13 -11.20
C LEU A 33 -9.87 13.83 -10.41
N VAL A 34 -9.29 13.78 -9.20
CA VAL A 34 -9.48 12.68 -8.27
C VAL A 34 -10.39 13.10 -7.12
N LEU A 35 -11.50 12.40 -6.92
CA LEU A 35 -12.44 12.61 -5.83
C LEU A 35 -12.21 11.57 -4.73
N GLU A 36 -11.78 12.00 -3.56
CA GLU A 36 -11.56 11.13 -2.38
C GLU A 36 -12.52 11.52 -1.25
N LYS A 37 -13.18 10.53 -0.64
CA LYS A 37 -14.12 10.77 0.46
C LYS A 37 -13.45 11.07 1.80
N GLY A 38 -12.23 10.56 1.98
CA GLY A 38 -11.41 10.77 3.17
C GLY A 38 -10.52 11.99 3.04
N LYS A 39 -9.70 12.24 4.04
CA LYS A 39 -8.75 13.34 4.05
C LYS A 39 -7.34 12.88 3.68
N TRP A 40 -6.45 13.82 3.46
CA TRP A 40 -5.01 13.58 3.46
C TRP A 40 -4.55 13.33 4.90
N PHE A 41 -3.76 12.28 5.12
CA PHE A 41 -3.19 11.94 6.42
C PHE A 41 -1.67 12.16 6.41
N SER A 42 -1.19 12.99 7.32
CA SER A 42 0.23 13.11 7.65
C SER A 42 0.59 12.20 8.83
N GLU A 43 1.87 12.03 9.10
CA GLU A 43 2.37 11.23 10.22
C GLU A 43 1.78 11.66 11.58
N LYS A 44 1.49 12.95 11.74
CA LYS A 44 0.91 13.56 12.97
C LYS A 44 -0.58 13.27 13.16
N ASP A 45 -1.26 12.90 12.07
CA ASP A 45 -2.70 12.59 12.12
C ASP A 45 -2.97 11.21 12.71
N TYR A 46 -2.04 10.28 12.58
CA TYR A 46 -2.21 8.93 13.09
C TYR A 46 -2.20 8.88 14.62
N PRO A 47 -3.14 8.18 15.25
CA PRO A 47 -3.25 8.11 16.69
C PRO A 47 -2.10 7.29 17.31
N LYS A 48 -1.56 7.78 18.42
CA LYS A 48 -0.52 7.07 19.19
C LYS A 48 -1.06 5.90 20.02
N ARG A 49 -2.38 5.89 20.28
CA ARG A 49 -3.04 4.91 21.16
C ARG A 49 -4.37 4.46 20.57
N ASN A 50 -4.74 3.22 20.79
CA ASN A 50 -5.95 2.59 20.24
C ASN A 50 -7.27 3.17 20.79
N TRP A 51 -7.24 3.85 21.92
CA TRP A 51 -8.43 4.42 22.58
C TRP A 51 -8.98 5.68 21.89
N ASN A 52 -8.27 6.28 20.94
CA ASN A 52 -8.75 7.47 20.24
C ASN A 52 -9.62 7.10 19.03
N LEU A 53 -10.81 6.58 19.29
CA LEU A 53 -11.73 6.10 18.25
C LEU A 53 -12.06 7.17 17.20
N LYS A 54 -12.14 8.44 17.57
CA LYS A 54 -12.41 9.54 16.63
C LYS A 54 -11.34 9.69 15.54
N ARG A 55 -10.08 9.40 15.88
CA ARG A 55 -8.98 9.41 14.92
C ARG A 55 -8.81 8.11 14.15
N TRP A 56 -9.32 7.01 14.70
CA TRP A 56 -9.25 5.68 14.09
C TRP A 56 -10.36 5.43 13.09
N LEU A 57 -11.62 5.60 13.54
CA LEU A 57 -12.79 5.12 12.81
C LEU A 57 -13.31 6.17 11.83
N TRP A 58 -13.67 5.70 10.66
CA TRP A 58 -14.49 6.43 9.69
C TRP A 58 -15.96 6.09 9.93
N MET A 59 -16.64 6.96 10.67
CA MET A 59 -18.07 6.86 10.99
C MET A 59 -18.69 8.25 10.99
N PRO A 60 -18.96 8.84 9.79
CA PRO A 60 -19.42 10.23 9.65
C PRO A 60 -20.69 10.55 10.47
N LEU A 61 -21.59 9.59 10.64
CA LEU A 61 -22.79 9.75 11.46
C LEU A 61 -22.47 10.13 12.92
N LEU A 62 -21.34 9.67 13.45
CA LEU A 62 -20.84 10.04 14.78
C LEU A 62 -19.77 11.13 14.73
N ARG A 63 -19.58 11.78 13.58
CA ARG A 63 -18.52 12.77 13.33
C ARG A 63 -17.11 12.22 13.57
N PHE A 64 -16.90 10.93 13.29
CA PHE A 64 -15.60 10.30 13.32
C PHE A 64 -15.04 10.26 11.90
N PHE A 65 -13.87 10.88 11.67
CA PHE A 65 -13.22 11.01 10.38
C PHE A 65 -11.81 10.41 10.41
N GLY A 66 -11.69 9.22 10.99
CA GLY A 66 -10.46 8.46 11.00
C GLY A 66 -10.19 7.77 9.66
N PHE A 67 -9.16 6.94 9.63
CA PHE A 67 -8.68 6.29 8.40
C PHE A 67 -9.12 4.82 8.26
N PHE A 68 -9.82 4.25 9.26
CA PHE A 68 -10.39 2.90 9.21
C PHE A 68 -11.91 2.91 9.08
N LYS A 69 -12.41 2.25 8.06
CA LYS A 69 -13.83 1.89 7.96
C LYS A 69 -14.00 0.41 8.26
N ILE A 70 -14.93 0.09 9.16
CA ILE A 70 -15.35 -1.27 9.44
C ILE A 70 -16.71 -1.50 8.75
N SER A 71 -16.80 -2.54 7.94
CA SER A 71 -18.03 -2.95 7.29
C SER A 71 -18.37 -4.37 7.73
N PHE A 72 -19.54 -4.54 8.32
CA PHE A 72 -20.03 -5.82 8.80
C PHE A 72 -20.98 -6.44 7.77
N PHE A 73 -20.70 -7.66 7.37
CA PHE A 73 -21.56 -8.49 6.54
C PHE A 73 -21.86 -9.80 7.29
N ARG A 74 -22.83 -10.57 6.80
CA ARG A 74 -23.30 -11.80 7.48
C ARG A 74 -22.18 -12.79 7.80
N HIS A 75 -21.20 -12.92 6.91
CA HIS A 75 -20.15 -13.95 7.01
C HIS A 75 -18.73 -13.37 7.04
N VAL A 76 -18.58 -12.04 6.92
CA VAL A 76 -17.25 -11.40 6.86
C VAL A 76 -17.29 -9.99 7.43
N THR A 77 -16.24 -9.61 8.15
CA THR A 77 -15.99 -8.22 8.55
C THR A 77 -14.85 -7.68 7.73
N ILE A 78 -15.06 -6.56 7.06
CA ILE A 78 -14.06 -5.92 6.21
C ILE A 78 -13.52 -4.67 6.90
N LEU A 79 -12.20 -4.63 7.05
CA LEU A 79 -11.45 -3.43 7.43
C LEU A 79 -10.89 -2.78 6.16
N SER A 80 -11.22 -1.52 5.92
CA SER A 80 -10.74 -0.78 4.75
C SER A 80 -10.17 0.57 5.13
N GLY A 81 -9.16 1.03 4.36
CA GLY A 81 -8.61 2.36 4.49
C GLY A 81 -9.53 3.42 3.88
N VAL A 82 -9.62 4.59 4.52
CA VAL A 82 -10.32 5.77 4.02
C VAL A 82 -9.40 6.98 4.14
N GLY A 83 -9.14 7.64 3.03
CA GLY A 83 -8.22 8.76 2.91
C GLY A 83 -7.44 8.69 1.62
N VAL A 84 -6.69 9.74 1.30
CA VAL A 84 -5.82 9.75 0.13
C VAL A 84 -4.79 8.62 0.23
N GLY A 85 -4.77 7.73 -0.76
CA GLY A 85 -4.02 6.47 -0.76
C GLY A 85 -4.85 5.23 -0.39
N GLY A 86 -6.05 5.39 0.19
CA GLY A 86 -6.98 4.29 0.47
C GLY A 86 -6.37 3.16 1.28
N GLY A 87 -6.36 1.94 0.71
CA GLY A 87 -5.80 0.74 1.36
C GLY A 87 -4.30 0.83 1.67
N SER A 88 -3.53 1.65 0.94
CA SER A 88 -2.10 1.82 1.20
C SER A 88 -1.81 2.46 2.56
N LEU A 89 -2.77 3.17 3.15
CA LEU A 89 -2.65 3.74 4.49
C LEU A 89 -2.60 2.66 5.58
N VAL A 90 -3.27 1.52 5.35
CA VAL A 90 -3.56 0.51 6.39
C VAL A 90 -3.05 -0.89 6.08
N TYR A 91 -2.39 -1.13 4.93
CA TYR A 91 -1.81 -2.44 4.63
C TYR A 91 -0.53 -2.69 5.44
N ALA A 92 -0.17 -3.96 5.60
CA ALA A 92 1.00 -4.37 6.36
C ALA A 92 2.34 -4.14 5.65
N ASN A 93 2.35 -3.36 4.59
CA ASN A 93 3.46 -3.09 3.66
C ASN A 93 4.03 -4.31 2.92
N THR A 94 3.45 -5.48 3.05
CA THR A 94 3.88 -6.70 2.36
C THR A 94 3.42 -6.71 0.91
N LEU A 95 4.33 -6.98 -0.02
CA LEU A 95 4.11 -6.96 -1.47
C LEU A 95 4.67 -8.22 -2.14
N PRO A 96 4.16 -9.42 -1.81
CA PRO A 96 4.57 -10.65 -2.46
C PRO A 96 4.08 -10.65 -3.91
N LEU A 97 4.84 -11.28 -4.80
CA LEU A 97 4.34 -11.61 -6.13
C LEU A 97 3.36 -12.79 -6.04
N PRO A 98 2.31 -12.81 -6.86
CA PRO A 98 1.43 -13.97 -6.93
C PRO A 98 2.19 -15.22 -7.36
N LYS A 99 1.81 -16.36 -6.79
CA LYS A 99 2.32 -17.65 -7.21
C LYS A 99 1.68 -18.08 -8.54
N LYS A 100 2.29 -19.08 -9.20
CA LYS A 100 1.85 -19.57 -10.52
C LYS A 100 0.37 -19.98 -10.55
N GLU A 101 -0.14 -20.54 -9.47
CA GLU A 101 -1.55 -20.95 -9.33
C GLU A 101 -2.53 -19.78 -9.50
N PHE A 102 -2.12 -18.55 -9.16
CA PHE A 102 -2.92 -17.38 -9.41
C PHE A 102 -3.14 -17.12 -10.90
N PHE A 103 -2.08 -17.20 -11.70
CA PHE A 103 -2.14 -16.94 -13.14
C PHE A 103 -2.89 -18.02 -13.90
N THR A 104 -2.87 -19.26 -13.40
CA THR A 104 -3.51 -20.43 -14.01
C THR A 104 -4.89 -20.76 -13.43
N ALA A 105 -5.46 -19.88 -12.61
CA ALA A 105 -6.78 -20.11 -12.01
C ALA A 105 -7.87 -20.24 -13.06
N LYS A 106 -8.72 -21.29 -12.96
CA LYS A 106 -9.75 -21.64 -13.94
C LYS A 106 -10.73 -20.50 -14.26
N SER A 107 -10.93 -19.59 -13.32
CA SER A 107 -11.85 -18.44 -13.47
C SER A 107 -11.40 -17.42 -14.53
N TRP A 108 -10.10 -17.32 -14.82
CA TRP A 108 -9.60 -16.30 -15.75
C TRP A 108 -8.45 -16.76 -16.67
N ALA A 109 -7.80 -17.91 -16.43
CA ALA A 109 -6.68 -18.39 -17.24
C ALA A 109 -6.99 -18.49 -18.74
N HIS A 110 -8.28 -18.73 -19.09
CA HIS A 110 -8.72 -18.84 -20.47
C HIS A 110 -8.81 -17.51 -21.22
N LEU A 111 -8.70 -16.36 -20.52
CA LEU A 111 -8.87 -15.03 -21.11
C LEU A 111 -7.57 -14.47 -21.69
N ALA A 112 -6.42 -14.79 -21.08
CA ALA A 112 -5.11 -14.32 -21.50
C ALA A 112 -3.99 -15.10 -20.81
N ASP A 113 -2.74 -15.00 -21.34
CA ASP A 113 -1.53 -15.39 -20.64
C ASP A 113 -1.16 -14.34 -19.58
N TRP A 114 -1.84 -14.40 -18.42
CA TRP A 114 -1.73 -13.40 -17.37
C TRP A 114 -0.31 -13.27 -16.79
N GLU A 115 0.46 -14.35 -16.73
CA GLU A 115 1.83 -14.29 -16.24
C GLU A 115 2.70 -13.41 -17.15
N LYS A 116 2.59 -13.62 -18.46
CA LYS A 116 3.28 -12.82 -19.46
C LYS A 116 2.82 -11.35 -19.46
N GLU A 117 1.50 -11.13 -19.47
CA GLU A 117 0.91 -9.79 -19.53
C GLU A 117 1.26 -8.96 -18.29
N LEU A 118 1.23 -9.54 -17.08
CA LEU A 118 1.37 -8.80 -15.84
C LEU A 118 2.82 -8.67 -15.33
N THR A 119 3.76 -9.47 -15.83
CA THR A 119 5.16 -9.46 -15.36
C THR A 119 5.80 -8.07 -15.40
N GLY A 120 5.69 -7.36 -16.53
CA GLY A 120 6.24 -6.00 -16.66
C GLY A 120 5.55 -4.99 -15.74
N HIS A 121 4.25 -5.15 -15.52
CA HIS A 121 3.49 -4.29 -14.61
C HIS A 121 3.86 -4.53 -13.15
N TYR A 122 4.10 -5.77 -12.74
CA TYR A 122 4.61 -6.08 -11.40
C TYR A 122 6.00 -5.49 -11.17
N GLN A 123 6.90 -5.57 -12.15
CA GLN A 123 8.23 -4.94 -12.06
C GLN A 123 8.12 -3.43 -11.86
N THR A 124 7.29 -2.76 -12.66
CA THR A 124 7.02 -1.32 -12.54
C THR A 124 6.44 -0.98 -11.16
N ALA A 125 5.43 -1.73 -10.70
CA ALA A 125 4.81 -1.50 -9.39
C ALA A 125 5.81 -1.67 -8.24
N ARG A 126 6.64 -2.70 -8.28
CA ARG A 126 7.70 -2.93 -7.27
C ARG A 126 8.71 -1.79 -7.24
N GLN A 127 9.15 -1.30 -8.39
CA GLN A 127 10.05 -0.16 -8.48
C GLN A 127 9.41 1.10 -7.91
N MET A 128 8.18 1.40 -8.31
CA MET A 128 7.47 2.61 -7.86
C MET A 128 7.11 2.59 -6.38
N LEU A 129 6.84 1.42 -5.82
CA LEU A 129 6.57 1.24 -4.39
C LEU A 129 7.84 1.06 -3.55
N GLY A 130 9.03 1.08 -4.18
CA GLY A 130 10.30 0.89 -3.49
C GLY A 130 10.36 -0.44 -2.74
N THR A 131 9.90 -1.52 -3.38
CA THR A 131 9.82 -2.85 -2.75
C THR A 131 11.20 -3.44 -2.55
N VAL A 132 11.51 -3.80 -1.32
CA VAL A 132 12.79 -4.40 -0.90
C VAL A 132 12.52 -5.58 0.04
N PRO A 133 13.44 -6.57 0.14
CA PRO A 133 13.32 -7.59 1.18
C PRO A 133 13.47 -6.98 2.56
N ASN A 134 12.74 -7.50 3.56
CA ASN A 134 12.93 -7.08 4.94
C ASN A 134 14.35 -7.42 5.41
N PRO A 135 15.16 -6.44 5.84
CA PRO A 135 16.57 -6.65 6.15
C PRO A 135 16.82 -7.35 7.48
N GLU A 136 15.81 -7.39 8.37
CA GLU A 136 15.96 -7.97 9.71
C GLU A 136 15.01 -9.12 9.95
N LEU A 137 15.55 -10.25 10.42
CA LEU A 137 14.77 -11.38 10.91
C LEU A 137 14.56 -11.26 12.41
N GLN A 138 13.31 -11.18 12.83
CA GLN A 138 12.93 -11.17 14.24
C GLN A 138 12.80 -12.60 14.78
N THR A 139 12.56 -12.75 16.08
CA THR A 139 12.48 -14.05 16.75
C THR A 139 11.53 -15.04 16.07
N GLY A 140 10.38 -14.55 15.59
CA GLY A 140 9.41 -15.37 14.87
C GLY A 140 9.92 -15.85 13.51
N ASP A 141 10.62 -15.00 12.78
CA ASP A 141 11.18 -15.32 11.46
C ASP A 141 12.30 -16.36 11.61
N VAL A 142 13.17 -16.21 12.63
CA VAL A 142 14.22 -17.17 12.96
C VAL A 142 13.64 -18.53 13.35
N ALA A 143 12.53 -18.55 14.09
CA ALA A 143 11.84 -19.79 14.42
C ALA A 143 11.27 -20.48 13.18
N LEU A 144 10.65 -19.71 12.27
CA LEU A 144 10.13 -20.22 11.00
C LEU A 144 11.25 -20.72 10.09
N GLN A 145 12.40 -20.03 10.04
CA GLN A 145 13.57 -20.47 9.29
C GLN A 145 14.11 -21.82 9.81
N LYS A 146 14.18 -21.98 11.13
CA LYS A 146 14.56 -23.27 11.75
C LYS A 146 13.57 -24.39 11.41
N LEU A 147 12.27 -24.09 11.42
CA LEU A 147 11.24 -25.04 11.03
C LEU A 147 11.41 -25.44 9.56
N ALA A 148 11.59 -24.49 8.67
CA ALA A 148 11.84 -24.78 7.23
C ALA A 148 13.06 -25.71 7.06
N LYS A 149 14.14 -25.44 7.77
CA LYS A 149 15.33 -26.30 7.79
C LYS A 149 15.01 -27.72 8.24
N ASN A 150 14.29 -27.88 9.36
CA ASN A 150 13.93 -29.19 9.89
C ASN A 150 13.01 -29.99 8.94
N LEU A 151 12.27 -29.31 8.09
CA LEU A 151 11.40 -29.90 7.06
C LEU A 151 12.10 -30.11 5.73
N GLY A 152 13.39 -29.78 5.59
CA GLY A 152 14.13 -29.86 4.33
C GLY A 152 13.66 -28.82 3.29
N LYS A 153 13.08 -27.71 3.74
CA LYS A 153 12.50 -26.64 2.92
C LYS A 153 13.22 -25.30 3.07
N GLU A 154 14.50 -25.31 3.35
CA GLU A 154 15.30 -24.09 3.53
C GLU A 154 15.21 -23.16 2.32
N ASN A 155 15.19 -23.71 1.12
CA ASN A 155 15.12 -22.94 -0.13
C ASN A 155 13.74 -22.28 -0.39
N GLU A 156 12.72 -22.65 0.40
CA GLU A 156 11.39 -22.04 0.34
C GLU A 156 11.25 -20.88 1.33
N PHE A 157 12.22 -20.68 2.23
CA PHE A 157 12.23 -19.57 3.17
C PHE A 157 12.89 -18.34 2.55
N GLU A 158 12.16 -17.24 2.52
CA GLU A 158 12.68 -15.95 2.06
C GLU A 158 12.15 -14.81 2.94
N PRO A 159 12.95 -13.73 3.16
CA PRO A 159 12.46 -12.53 3.82
C PRO A 159 11.31 -11.90 3.03
N THR A 160 10.28 -11.46 3.75
CA THR A 160 9.11 -10.83 3.13
C THR A 160 9.49 -9.57 2.34
N GLN A 161 8.96 -9.44 1.13
CA GLN A 161 9.09 -8.24 0.32
C GLN A 161 8.17 -7.14 0.88
N VAL A 162 8.73 -5.97 1.16
CA VAL A 162 8.01 -4.87 1.85
C VAL A 162 8.25 -3.53 1.17
N ALA A 163 7.28 -2.62 1.28
CA ALA A 163 7.34 -1.27 0.74
C ALA A 163 7.62 -0.25 1.86
N VAL A 164 8.82 -0.33 2.42
CA VAL A 164 9.28 0.53 3.52
C VAL A 164 10.69 1.01 3.22
N PHE A 165 10.97 2.27 3.49
CA PHE A 165 12.31 2.81 3.37
C PHE A 165 13.15 2.44 4.60
N PHE A 166 14.23 1.68 4.39
CA PHE A 166 15.19 1.27 5.41
C PHE A 166 16.46 2.15 5.36
N GLY A 167 16.27 3.46 5.56
CA GLY A 167 17.38 4.39 5.81
C GLY A 167 17.79 4.40 7.28
N GLU A 168 18.54 5.42 7.67
CA GLU A 168 18.85 5.64 9.10
C GLU A 168 17.55 5.86 9.89
N PRO A 169 17.32 5.08 10.97
CA PRO A 169 16.06 5.15 11.72
C PRO A 169 15.70 6.57 12.15
N ASP A 170 14.44 6.94 11.96
CA ASP A 170 13.86 8.25 12.29
C ASP A 170 14.48 9.47 11.58
N LYS A 171 15.47 9.26 10.69
CA LYS A 171 16.09 10.34 9.92
C LYS A 171 15.39 10.51 8.58
N THR A 172 14.89 11.70 8.33
CA THR A 172 14.25 12.07 7.06
C THR A 172 15.30 12.45 6.03
N VAL A 173 15.14 11.92 4.82
CA VAL A 173 15.94 12.24 3.64
C VAL A 173 15.04 12.66 2.49
N PRO A 174 15.52 13.45 1.52
CA PRO A 174 14.82 13.70 0.27
C PRO A 174 14.46 12.39 -0.43
N ASP A 175 13.40 12.42 -1.25
CA ASP A 175 12.91 11.25 -1.96
C ASP A 175 14.00 10.28 -2.44
N PRO A 176 14.02 9.02 -1.95
CA PRO A 176 15.06 8.05 -2.32
C PRO A 176 14.69 7.21 -3.56
N TYR A 177 13.50 7.40 -4.17
CA TYR A 177 12.98 6.52 -5.20
C TYR A 177 12.81 7.18 -6.58
N PHE A 178 12.48 8.48 -6.64
CA PHE A 178 12.09 9.17 -7.87
C PHE A 178 13.03 10.31 -8.26
N GLY A 179 14.31 10.18 -7.91
CA GLY A 179 15.33 11.19 -8.24
C GLY A 179 15.10 12.54 -7.56
N GLY A 180 14.57 12.53 -6.35
CA GLY A 180 14.29 13.73 -5.55
C GLY A 180 13.00 14.46 -5.92
N LYS A 181 12.14 13.88 -6.76
CA LYS A 181 10.86 14.48 -7.18
C LYS A 181 9.66 13.95 -6.37
N GLY A 182 9.84 12.87 -5.63
CA GLY A 182 8.83 12.29 -4.77
C GLY A 182 8.86 12.90 -3.35
N PRO A 183 8.02 12.40 -2.44
CA PRO A 183 8.00 12.87 -1.06
C PRO A 183 9.23 12.41 -0.28
N ASP A 184 9.66 13.23 0.67
CA ASP A 184 10.69 12.85 1.64
C ASP A 184 10.31 11.57 2.39
N ARG A 185 11.31 10.79 2.81
CA ARG A 185 11.14 9.54 3.55
C ARG A 185 12.00 9.52 4.81
N ALA A 186 11.42 9.04 5.90
CA ALA A 186 12.19 8.74 7.10
C ALA A 186 12.56 7.25 7.14
N GLY A 187 13.74 6.93 7.68
CA GLY A 187 14.15 5.54 7.87
C GLY A 187 13.25 4.81 8.86
N CYS A 188 12.90 3.55 8.56
CA CYS A 188 12.06 2.72 9.42
C CYS A 188 12.77 2.37 10.72
N ASN A 189 12.08 2.55 11.86
CA ASN A 189 12.55 2.16 13.18
C ASN A 189 11.91 0.86 13.72
N PHE A 190 11.32 0.05 12.84
CA PHE A 190 10.71 -1.25 13.16
C PHE A 190 9.61 -1.22 14.23
N CYS A 191 8.87 -0.11 14.33
CA CYS A 191 7.83 0.08 15.35
C CYS A 191 6.60 -0.83 15.21
N GLY A 192 6.48 -1.63 14.14
CA GLY A 192 5.34 -2.52 13.89
C GLY A 192 4.02 -1.81 13.55
N GLY A 193 4.03 -0.50 13.37
CA GLY A 193 2.82 0.33 13.20
C GLY A 193 2.22 0.38 11.79
N CYS A 194 2.68 -0.43 10.84
CA CYS A 194 2.31 -0.29 9.42
C CYS A 194 0.80 -0.36 9.14
N MET A 195 0.08 -1.26 9.81
CA MET A 195 -1.39 -1.39 9.65
C MET A 195 -2.16 -0.28 10.35
N THR A 196 -1.54 0.47 11.22
CA THR A 196 -2.18 1.51 12.03
C THR A 196 -1.82 2.92 11.61
N GLY A 197 -1.27 3.06 10.41
CA GLY A 197 -0.74 4.29 9.86
C GLY A 197 0.73 4.51 10.26
N CYS A 198 1.57 4.76 9.26
CA CYS A 198 2.99 5.00 9.52
C CYS A 198 3.22 6.39 10.08
N ARG A 199 3.55 6.49 11.36
CA ARG A 199 3.85 7.76 12.05
C ARG A 199 5.28 8.23 11.84
N ILE A 200 6.10 7.41 11.22
CA ILE A 200 7.52 7.70 10.95
C ILE A 200 7.69 8.32 9.56
N GLY A 201 6.82 8.03 8.61
CA GLY A 201 6.98 8.43 7.21
C GLY A 201 7.87 7.47 6.40
N ALA A 202 8.08 6.26 6.90
CA ALA A 202 8.91 5.26 6.24
C ALA A 202 8.15 4.39 5.25
N LYS A 203 6.84 4.15 5.48
CA LYS A 203 6.02 3.29 4.62
C LYS A 203 5.62 4.02 3.35
N ASN A 204 5.81 3.37 2.20
CA ASN A 204 5.33 3.88 0.92
C ASN A 204 3.80 3.74 0.85
N THR A 205 3.13 4.86 0.61
CA THR A 205 1.70 5.00 0.33
C THR A 205 1.52 5.56 -1.06
N LEU A 206 0.36 5.35 -1.67
CA LEU A 206 0.02 5.85 -3.00
C LEU A 206 -0.49 7.29 -2.93
#